data_41fde6be2bee3d54acd6d2057906f10e
#
_entry.id   41fde6be2bee3d54acd6d2057906f10e
#
_cell.length_a   1.000
_cell.length_b   1.000
_cell.length_c   1.000
_cell.angle_alpha   90.00
_cell.angle_beta   90.00
_cell.angle_gamma   90.00
#
_symmetry.space_group_name_H-M   'P 1'
#
loop_
_entity.id
_entity.type
_entity.pdbx_description
1 polymer ?
#
loop_
_entity_poly.entity_id
_entity_poly.type
_entity_poly.pdbx_seq_one_letter_code
_entity_poly.pdbx_strand_id
1 'polypeptide(L)'
;MAKITLAGNPINVGGHFPLPGESLGELRFTNKELADVSLAEFAGKRKILNIFPSIDTGVCAASVRTFNQKAAVLNNVVVLCISADLPFAQARFCGAEGIENVQTLSTFRHKVAHQVLGVDISDGPLAGLTARAVIVLDENNKVLYSELVGEIKQEPNYDAALAAL
;
A
#
# COMPACT_ATOMS: atom_id res chain seq x y z
N MET A 1 -13.37 3.84 -12.00
CA MET A 1 -13.70 4.54 -10.73
C MET A 1 -14.46 3.58 -9.83
N ALA A 2 -14.08 3.52 -8.56
CA ALA A 2 -14.73 2.68 -7.57
C ALA A 2 -15.37 3.53 -6.48
N LYS A 3 -16.27 2.93 -5.71
CA LYS A 3 -16.86 3.55 -4.52
C LYS A 3 -16.54 2.71 -3.30
N ILE A 4 -16.08 3.38 -2.26
CA ILE A 4 -15.85 2.79 -0.95
C ILE A 4 -16.57 3.67 0.09
N THR A 5 -16.47 3.33 1.37
CA THR A 5 -17.06 4.15 2.42
C THR A 5 -16.04 4.59 3.46
N LEU A 6 -16.29 5.74 4.06
CA LEU A 6 -15.58 6.21 5.24
C LEU A 6 -16.61 6.35 6.36
N ALA A 7 -16.54 5.48 7.36
CA ALA A 7 -17.53 5.42 8.44
C ALA A 7 -18.97 5.35 7.88
N GLY A 8 -19.18 4.55 6.83
CA GLY A 8 -20.45 4.38 6.17
C GLY A 8 -20.80 5.42 5.12
N ASN A 9 -20.05 6.50 4.99
CA ASN A 9 -20.32 7.57 4.02
C ASN A 9 -19.60 7.28 2.71
N PRO A 10 -20.30 7.27 1.55
CA PRO A 10 -19.67 6.96 0.26
C PRO A 10 -18.61 7.97 -0.14
N ILE A 11 -17.50 7.47 -0.66
CA ILE A 11 -16.44 8.28 -1.28
C ILE A 11 -16.01 7.61 -2.58
N ASN A 12 -15.54 8.42 -3.54
CA ASN A 12 -15.11 7.94 -4.85
C ASN A 12 -13.60 7.72 -4.88
N VAL A 13 -13.20 6.64 -5.55
CA VAL A 13 -11.79 6.28 -5.75
C VAL A 13 -11.52 6.21 -7.25
N GLY A 14 -10.57 7.01 -7.72
CA GLY A 14 -10.20 7.08 -9.14
C GLY A 14 -9.08 6.13 -9.52
N GLY A 15 -8.89 6.00 -10.83
CA GLY A 15 -7.88 5.13 -11.42
C GLY A 15 -8.42 3.73 -11.69
N HIS A 16 -7.51 2.86 -12.14
CA HIS A 16 -7.83 1.45 -12.39
C HIS A 16 -7.17 0.58 -11.32
N PHE A 17 -8.00 -0.04 -10.46
CA PHE A 17 -7.49 -0.96 -9.44
C PHE A 17 -7.05 -2.27 -10.09
N PRO A 18 -5.78 -2.69 -9.95
CA PRO A 18 -5.26 -3.87 -10.66
C PRO A 18 -5.96 -5.15 -10.24
N LEU A 19 -6.25 -6.01 -11.21
CA LEU A 19 -6.88 -7.30 -10.99
C LEU A 19 -5.86 -8.42 -11.15
N PRO A 20 -6.09 -9.61 -10.52
CA PRO A 20 -5.21 -10.76 -10.70
C PRO A 20 -4.99 -11.08 -12.17
N GLY A 21 -3.75 -11.35 -12.55
CA GLY A 21 -3.33 -11.60 -13.91
C GLY A 21 -2.81 -10.37 -14.67
N GLU A 22 -3.14 -9.17 -14.21
CA GLU A 22 -2.58 -7.95 -14.80
C GLU A 22 -1.15 -7.73 -14.31
N SER A 23 -0.35 -7.05 -15.11
CA SER A 23 1.03 -6.69 -14.72
C SER A 23 1.11 -5.22 -14.42
N LEU A 24 1.76 -4.88 -13.29
CA LEU A 24 2.06 -3.48 -12.98
C LEU A 24 3.31 -3.06 -13.75
N GLY A 25 3.20 -1.91 -14.40
CA GLY A 25 4.34 -1.29 -15.06
C GLY A 25 5.26 -0.59 -14.07
N GLU A 26 6.08 0.30 -14.59
CA GLU A 26 6.99 1.08 -13.76
C GLU A 26 6.20 2.07 -12.90
N LEU A 27 6.40 1.98 -11.59
CA LEU A 27 5.85 2.89 -10.61
C LEU A 27 6.99 3.45 -9.77
N ARG A 28 6.95 4.75 -9.51
CA ARG A 28 7.95 5.42 -8.68
C ARG A 28 7.36 5.88 -7.37
N PHE A 29 8.18 5.77 -6.34
CA PHE A 29 7.86 6.19 -4.97
C PHE A 29 9.10 6.86 -4.38
N THR A 30 8.92 7.52 -3.24
CA THR A 30 10.05 8.12 -2.50
C THR A 30 10.25 7.32 -1.22
N ASN A 31 11.48 6.86 -0.98
CA ASN A 31 11.79 6.09 0.21
C ASN A 31 12.18 7.00 1.40
N LYS A 32 12.52 6.39 2.54
CA LYS A 32 12.85 7.11 3.77
C LYS A 32 14.14 7.94 3.66
N GLU A 33 15.03 7.62 2.72
CA GLU A 33 16.23 8.38 2.43
C GLU A 33 15.99 9.52 1.43
N LEU A 34 14.73 9.76 1.06
CA LEU A 34 14.30 10.75 0.07
C LEU A 34 14.78 10.46 -1.35
N ALA A 35 15.14 9.21 -1.61
CA ALA A 35 15.50 8.75 -2.95
C ALA A 35 14.26 8.24 -3.67
N ASP A 36 14.21 8.46 -4.98
CA ASP A 36 13.15 7.89 -5.82
C ASP A 36 13.51 6.46 -6.17
N VAL A 37 12.58 5.56 -5.92
CA VAL A 37 12.72 4.13 -6.20
C VAL A 37 11.53 3.65 -7.02
N SER A 38 11.74 2.59 -7.79
CA SER A 38 10.66 1.94 -8.55
C SER A 38 10.51 0.49 -8.11
N LEU A 39 9.49 -0.20 -8.62
CA LEU A 39 9.31 -1.62 -8.34
C LEU A 39 10.49 -2.46 -8.84
N ALA A 40 11.26 -1.97 -9.81
CA ALA A 40 12.45 -2.64 -10.33
C ALA A 40 13.54 -2.83 -9.25
N GLU A 41 13.57 -1.98 -8.22
CA GLU A 41 14.48 -2.12 -7.08
C GLU A 41 14.25 -3.43 -6.32
N PHE A 42 13.07 -4.03 -6.46
CA PHE A 42 12.68 -5.25 -5.77
C PHE A 42 12.51 -6.43 -6.74
N ALA A 43 13.14 -6.33 -7.92
CA ALA A 43 13.07 -7.38 -8.94
C ALA A 43 13.55 -8.73 -8.37
N GLY A 44 12.88 -9.81 -8.78
CA GLY A 44 13.18 -11.16 -8.32
C GLY A 44 12.57 -11.50 -6.97
N LYS A 45 11.89 -10.58 -6.30
CA LYS A 45 11.15 -10.83 -5.06
C LYS A 45 9.66 -10.71 -5.29
N ARG A 46 8.88 -11.49 -4.55
CA ARG A 46 7.43 -11.28 -4.46
C ARG A 46 7.18 -10.06 -3.58
N LYS A 47 6.11 -9.32 -3.85
CA LYS A 47 5.82 -8.08 -3.17
C LYS A 47 4.42 -8.11 -2.58
N ILE A 48 4.29 -7.59 -1.36
CA ILE A 48 2.99 -7.23 -0.79
C ILE A 48 2.97 -5.71 -0.73
N LEU A 49 2.03 -5.10 -1.46
CA LEU A 49 1.80 -3.66 -1.39
C LEU A 49 0.68 -3.43 -0.38
N ASN A 50 1.01 -2.85 0.76
CA ASN A 50 0.05 -2.44 1.78
C ASN A 50 -0.19 -0.94 1.65
N ILE A 51 -1.33 -0.56 1.11
CA ILE A 51 -1.65 0.83 0.76
C ILE A 51 -2.72 1.33 1.73
N PHE A 52 -2.55 2.55 2.24
CA PHE A 52 -3.46 3.11 3.23
C PHE A 52 -3.46 4.64 3.22
N PRO A 53 -4.49 5.29 3.79
CA PRO A 53 -4.57 6.75 3.80
C PRO A 53 -3.45 7.45 4.55
N SER A 54 -3.15 7.04 5.79
CA SER A 54 -2.08 7.66 6.58
C SER A 54 -1.60 6.77 7.70
N ILE A 55 -0.28 6.75 7.91
CA ILE A 55 0.37 6.03 8.99
C ILE A 55 -0.09 6.53 10.37
N ASP A 56 -0.59 7.76 10.45
CA ASP A 56 -1.03 8.38 11.70
C ASP A 56 -2.50 8.05 12.05
N THR A 57 -3.14 7.10 11.36
CA THR A 57 -4.47 6.62 11.71
C THR A 57 -4.40 5.22 12.32
N GLY A 58 -5.32 4.90 13.23
CA GLY A 58 -5.25 3.67 14.02
C GLY A 58 -5.25 2.38 13.20
N VAL A 59 -6.16 2.25 12.23
CA VAL A 59 -6.25 1.04 11.39
C VAL A 59 -5.05 0.93 10.46
N CYS A 60 -4.56 2.04 9.92
CA CYS A 60 -3.37 2.04 9.07
C CYS A 60 -2.14 1.59 9.85
N ALA A 61 -1.96 2.14 11.06
CA ALA A 61 -0.87 1.73 11.94
C ALA A 61 -0.96 0.24 12.30
N ALA A 62 -2.17 -0.26 12.58
CA ALA A 62 -2.39 -1.67 12.86
C ALA A 62 -2.01 -2.56 11.68
N SER A 63 -2.32 -2.14 10.44
CA SER A 63 -1.97 -2.91 9.24
C SER A 63 -0.45 -3.01 9.06
N VAL A 64 0.28 -1.93 9.31
CA VAL A 64 1.74 -1.94 9.23
C VAL A 64 2.34 -2.88 10.27
N ARG A 65 1.87 -2.81 11.51
CA ARG A 65 2.32 -3.71 12.58
C ARG A 65 2.07 -5.18 12.25
N THR A 66 0.89 -5.48 11.73
CA THR A 66 0.48 -6.84 11.38
C THR A 66 1.37 -7.41 10.26
N PHE A 67 1.55 -6.67 9.18
CA PHE A 67 2.42 -7.11 8.10
C PHE A 67 3.88 -7.20 8.53
N ASN A 68 4.35 -6.33 9.42
CA ASN A 68 5.70 -6.41 9.95
C ASN A 68 5.93 -7.72 10.68
N GLN A 69 4.99 -8.15 11.52
CA GLN A 69 5.08 -9.43 12.23
C GLN A 69 5.06 -10.62 11.29
N LYS A 70 4.15 -10.60 10.30
CA LYS A 70 4.00 -11.69 9.34
C LYS A 70 5.18 -11.77 8.38
N ALA A 71 5.75 -10.63 7.99
CA ALA A 71 6.91 -10.58 7.09
C ALA A 71 8.16 -11.21 7.67
N ALA A 72 8.29 -11.21 9.00
CA ALA A 72 9.47 -11.75 9.68
C ALA A 72 9.75 -13.23 9.36
N VAL A 73 8.72 -14.00 8.99
CA VAL A 73 8.83 -15.44 8.69
C VAL A 73 8.71 -15.77 7.21
N LEU A 74 8.62 -14.76 6.34
CA LEU A 74 8.47 -14.96 4.90
C LEU A 74 9.83 -14.96 4.20
N ASN A 75 9.96 -15.82 3.18
CA ASN A 75 11.15 -15.91 2.35
C ASN A 75 10.91 -15.30 0.97
N ASN A 76 11.89 -14.52 0.48
CA ASN A 76 11.85 -13.91 -0.84
C ASN A 76 10.60 -13.03 -1.08
N VAL A 77 10.17 -12.34 -0.03
CA VAL A 77 9.02 -11.43 -0.07
C VAL A 77 9.44 -10.11 0.54
N VAL A 78 9.07 -9.00 -0.09
CA VAL A 78 9.22 -7.67 0.48
C VAL A 78 7.82 -7.08 0.70
N VAL A 79 7.61 -6.47 1.86
CA VAL A 79 6.37 -5.75 2.16
C VAL A 79 6.65 -4.26 2.01
N LEU A 80 5.88 -3.62 1.14
CA LEU A 80 5.98 -2.20 0.84
C LEU A 80 4.73 -1.51 1.39
N CYS A 81 4.90 -0.66 2.40
CA CYS A 81 3.82 0.11 3.00
C CYS A 81 3.78 1.48 2.33
N ILE A 82 2.69 1.77 1.63
CA ILE A 82 2.57 2.89 0.70
C ILE A 82 1.47 3.85 1.16
N SER A 83 1.81 5.12 1.24
CA SER A 83 0.85 6.18 1.56
C SER A 83 1.33 7.53 1.04
N ALA A 84 0.47 8.54 1.11
CA ALA A 84 0.82 9.92 0.77
C ALA A 84 1.52 10.66 1.93
N ASP A 85 1.74 10.00 3.06
CA ASP A 85 2.53 10.57 4.15
C ASP A 85 3.92 10.95 3.66
N LEU A 86 4.50 11.98 4.26
CA LEU A 86 5.88 12.32 3.99
C LEU A 86 6.81 11.21 4.49
N PRO A 87 7.96 10.98 3.81
CA PRO A 87 8.91 9.96 4.26
C PRO A 87 9.37 10.15 5.71
N PHE A 88 9.43 11.38 6.18
CA PHE A 88 9.77 11.70 7.58
C PHE A 88 8.78 11.11 8.57
N ALA A 89 7.48 11.24 8.29
CA ALA A 89 6.43 10.70 9.15
C ALA A 89 6.44 9.17 9.15
N GLN A 90 6.64 8.56 8.01
CA GLN A 90 6.76 7.11 7.88
C GLN A 90 7.96 6.58 8.66
N ALA A 91 9.11 7.25 8.54
CA ALA A 91 10.33 6.86 9.26
C ALA A 91 10.17 7.02 10.78
N ARG A 92 9.53 8.11 11.20
CA ARG A 92 9.26 8.35 12.63
C ARG A 92 8.39 7.24 13.23
N PHE A 93 7.34 6.83 12.53
CA PHE A 93 6.46 5.75 12.99
C PHE A 93 7.24 4.43 13.12
N CYS A 94 7.98 4.04 12.09
CA CYS A 94 8.74 2.79 12.10
C CYS A 94 9.81 2.79 13.19
N GLY A 95 10.50 3.91 13.41
CA GLY A 95 11.49 4.04 14.49
C GLY A 95 10.86 3.94 15.86
N ALA A 96 9.73 4.63 16.09
CA ALA A 96 9.05 4.61 17.38
C ALA A 96 8.45 3.24 17.73
N GLU A 97 8.02 2.48 16.72
CA GLU A 97 7.36 1.17 16.91
C GLU A 97 8.31 -0.02 16.73
N GLY A 98 9.58 0.22 16.44
CA GLY A 98 10.55 -0.86 16.21
C GLY A 98 10.24 -1.72 15.00
N ILE A 99 9.70 -1.12 13.93
CA ILE A 99 9.30 -1.83 12.72
C ILE A 99 10.47 -1.90 11.75
N GLU A 100 10.93 -3.11 11.44
CA GLU A 100 12.13 -3.34 10.62
C GLU A 100 11.90 -4.27 9.43
N ASN A 101 10.78 -5.00 9.39
CA ASN A 101 10.53 -6.05 8.37
C ASN A 101 9.69 -5.56 7.18
N VAL A 102 9.36 -4.28 7.13
CA VAL A 102 8.66 -3.65 6.01
C VAL A 102 9.43 -2.43 5.56
N GLN A 103 9.22 -2.03 4.31
CA GLN A 103 9.74 -0.78 3.78
C GLN A 103 8.59 0.18 3.57
N THR A 104 8.80 1.45 3.92
CA THR A 104 7.81 2.50 3.69
C THR A 104 8.15 3.27 2.43
N LEU A 105 7.14 3.55 1.63
CA LEU A 105 7.26 4.31 0.39
C LEU A 105 6.19 5.40 0.37
N SER A 106 6.58 6.60 -0.02
CA SER A 106 5.67 7.74 -0.10
C SER A 106 5.31 8.05 -1.54
N THR A 107 4.06 8.45 -1.76
CA THR A 107 3.59 8.92 -3.06
C THR A 107 3.67 10.44 -3.19
N PHE A 108 4.16 11.17 -2.19
CA PHE A 108 4.04 12.63 -2.14
C PHE A 108 4.65 13.33 -3.37
N ARG A 109 5.69 12.74 -3.94
CA ARG A 109 6.38 13.27 -5.13
C ARG A 109 5.84 12.70 -6.43
N HIS A 110 5.21 11.53 -6.38
CA HIS A 110 4.77 10.76 -7.55
C HIS A 110 3.28 10.40 -7.45
N LYS A 111 2.43 11.42 -7.47
CA LYS A 111 0.98 11.21 -7.27
C LYS A 111 0.31 10.43 -8.40
N VAL A 112 0.96 10.29 -9.55
CA VAL A 112 0.47 9.44 -10.63
C VAL A 112 0.28 7.99 -10.17
N ALA A 113 1.02 7.55 -9.16
CA ALA A 113 0.85 6.21 -8.58
C ALA A 113 -0.56 5.98 -8.02
N HIS A 114 -1.23 7.02 -7.54
CA HIS A 114 -2.63 6.91 -7.08
C HIS A 114 -3.55 6.42 -8.18
N GLN A 115 -3.39 6.94 -9.40
CA GLN A 115 -4.20 6.56 -10.55
C GLN A 115 -3.82 5.17 -11.09
N VAL A 116 -2.54 4.89 -11.19
CA VAL A 116 -2.05 3.61 -11.72
C VAL A 116 -2.44 2.45 -10.80
N LEU A 117 -2.42 2.68 -9.49
CA LEU A 117 -2.84 1.68 -8.50
C LEU A 117 -4.35 1.68 -8.25
N GLY A 118 -5.10 2.64 -8.82
CA GLY A 118 -6.54 2.71 -8.64
C GLY A 118 -6.97 2.98 -7.19
N VAL A 119 -6.20 3.79 -6.47
CA VAL A 119 -6.41 4.08 -5.05
C VAL A 119 -6.56 5.58 -4.77
N ASP A 120 -6.83 6.37 -5.79
CA ASP A 120 -6.92 7.82 -5.66
C ASP A 120 -8.26 8.25 -5.05
N ILE A 121 -8.26 8.61 -3.77
CA ILE A 121 -9.47 9.17 -3.14
C ILE A 121 -9.69 10.56 -3.72
N SER A 122 -10.82 10.73 -4.43
CA SER A 122 -11.08 11.94 -5.21
C SER A 122 -12.05 12.90 -4.57
N ASP A 123 -12.77 12.51 -3.51
CA ASP A 123 -13.70 13.38 -2.81
C ASP A 123 -13.75 13.06 -1.32
N GLY A 124 -14.55 13.83 -0.58
CA GLY A 124 -14.68 13.69 0.87
C GLY A 124 -13.47 14.22 1.63
N PRO A 125 -13.43 14.00 2.96
CA PRO A 125 -12.38 14.59 3.81
C PRO A 125 -11.00 13.95 3.59
N LEU A 126 -10.92 12.78 2.96
CA LEU A 126 -9.65 12.12 2.66
C LEU A 126 -9.19 12.33 1.22
N ALA A 127 -9.81 13.25 0.48
CA ALA A 127 -9.41 13.53 -0.90
C ALA A 127 -7.91 13.85 -0.98
N GLY A 128 -7.23 13.28 -1.96
CA GLY A 128 -5.77 13.42 -2.12
C GLY A 128 -4.95 12.34 -1.45
N LEU A 129 -5.57 11.52 -0.60
CA LEU A 129 -4.92 10.37 0.03
C LEU A 129 -5.17 9.09 -0.77
N THR A 130 -4.49 8.02 -0.39
CA THR A 130 -4.70 6.71 -0.98
C THR A 130 -5.72 5.89 -0.20
N ALA A 131 -6.52 5.11 -0.92
CA ALA A 131 -7.48 4.20 -0.31
C ALA A 131 -6.76 3.05 0.40
N ARG A 132 -7.49 2.28 1.20
CA ARG A 132 -6.94 1.07 1.83
C ARG A 132 -7.03 -0.09 0.87
N ALA A 133 -5.87 -0.65 0.53
CA ALA A 133 -5.79 -1.76 -0.42
C ALA A 133 -4.58 -2.64 -0.13
N VAL A 134 -4.67 -3.90 -0.55
CA VAL A 134 -3.54 -4.82 -0.54
C VAL A 134 -3.42 -5.43 -1.93
N ILE A 135 -2.22 -5.40 -2.49
CA ILE A 135 -1.90 -6.00 -3.78
C ILE A 135 -0.69 -6.90 -3.60
N VAL A 136 -0.80 -8.16 -4.03
CA VAL A 136 0.30 -9.12 -4.00
C VAL A 136 0.81 -9.31 -5.41
N LEU A 137 2.12 -9.15 -5.59
CA LEU A 137 2.79 -9.28 -6.88
C LEU A 137 3.77 -10.45 -6.86
N ASP A 138 3.92 -11.11 -7.99
CA ASP A 138 4.99 -12.08 -8.18
C ASP A 138 6.33 -11.39 -8.45
N GLU A 139 7.36 -12.18 -8.74
CA GLU A 139 8.73 -11.69 -9.00
C GLU A 139 8.81 -10.75 -10.21
N ASN A 140 7.84 -10.85 -11.12
CA ASN A 140 7.77 -10.07 -12.36
C ASN A 140 6.70 -8.98 -12.32
N ASN A 141 6.19 -8.65 -11.14
CA ASN A 141 5.16 -7.62 -10.91
C ASN A 141 3.80 -7.96 -11.52
N LYS A 142 3.51 -9.25 -11.69
CA LYS A 142 2.19 -9.72 -12.05
C LYS A 142 1.34 -9.84 -10.80
N VAL A 143 0.11 -9.34 -10.87
CA VAL A 143 -0.82 -9.36 -9.73
C VAL A 143 -1.29 -10.79 -9.46
N LEU A 144 -1.04 -11.28 -8.26
CA LEU A 144 -1.51 -12.59 -7.78
C LEU A 144 -2.81 -12.44 -6.99
N TYR A 145 -2.98 -11.32 -6.31
CA TYR A 145 -4.12 -11.03 -5.45
C TYR A 145 -4.27 -9.53 -5.31
N SER A 146 -5.51 -9.04 -5.25
CA SER A 146 -5.77 -7.64 -4.96
C SER A 146 -7.08 -7.48 -4.20
N GLU A 147 -7.06 -6.58 -3.21
CA GLU A 147 -8.22 -6.21 -2.42
C GLU A 147 -8.27 -4.70 -2.25
N LEU A 148 -9.34 -4.07 -2.75
CA LEU A 148 -9.68 -2.70 -2.39
C LEU A 148 -10.70 -2.79 -1.25
N VAL A 149 -10.30 -2.39 -0.04
CA VAL A 149 -11.15 -2.54 1.14
C VAL A 149 -12.34 -1.58 1.04
N GLY A 150 -13.55 -2.11 1.17
CA GLY A 150 -14.78 -1.35 0.95
C GLY A 150 -15.09 -0.30 2.00
N GLU A 151 -14.48 -0.39 3.19
CA GLU A 151 -14.65 0.58 4.28
C GLU A 151 -13.27 0.97 4.81
N ILE A 152 -12.95 2.27 4.77
CA ILE A 152 -11.62 2.78 5.17
C ILE A 152 -11.24 2.38 6.60
N LYS A 153 -12.21 2.30 7.50
CA LYS A 153 -11.94 1.96 8.91
C LYS A 153 -11.82 0.46 9.16
N GLN A 154 -11.95 -0.36 8.14
CA GLN A 154 -11.84 -1.81 8.24
C GLN A 154 -10.44 -2.28 7.84
N GLU A 155 -9.90 -3.26 8.56
CA GLU A 155 -8.63 -3.87 8.20
C GLU A 155 -8.75 -4.72 6.93
N PRO A 156 -7.65 -4.89 6.16
CA PRO A 156 -7.66 -5.79 5.01
C PRO A 156 -7.68 -7.26 5.47
N ASN A 157 -7.93 -8.16 4.52
CA ASN A 157 -7.86 -9.60 4.77
C ASN A 157 -6.40 -10.06 4.65
N TYR A 158 -5.68 -10.07 5.75
CA TYR A 158 -4.27 -10.46 5.80
C TYR A 158 -4.04 -11.91 5.35
N ASP A 159 -4.89 -12.82 5.79
CA ASP A 159 -4.72 -14.24 5.50
C ASP A 159 -4.90 -14.54 4.02
N ALA A 160 -5.85 -13.90 3.35
CA ALA A 160 -6.06 -14.06 1.92
C ALA A 160 -4.85 -13.53 1.13
N ALA A 161 -4.28 -12.40 1.53
CA ALA A 161 -3.10 -11.84 0.88
C ALA A 161 -1.90 -12.79 1.02
N LEU A 162 -1.66 -13.32 2.21
CA LEU A 162 -0.56 -14.24 2.47
C LEU A 162 -0.73 -15.58 1.77
N ALA A 163 -1.97 -16.06 1.65
CA ALA A 163 -2.28 -17.32 0.95
C ALA A 163 -2.00 -17.22 -0.56
N ALA A 164 -1.94 -16.03 -1.11
CA ALA A 164 -1.68 -15.81 -2.54
C ALA A 164 -0.19 -15.85 -2.90
N LEU A 165 0.70 -15.84 -1.92
CA LEU A 165 2.15 -15.89 -2.15
C LEU A 165 2.63 -17.22 -2.68
#